data_4a734fa0b87448e62b3812482ededb83
#
_entry.id   4a734fa0b87448e62b3812482ededb83
#
_cell.length_a   1.000
_cell.length_b   1.000
_cell.length_c   1.000
_cell.angle_alpha   90.00
_cell.angle_beta   90.00
_cell.angle_gamma   90.00
#
_symmetry.space_group_name_H-M   'P 1'
#
loop_
_entity.id
_entity.type
_entity.pdbx_description
1 polymer ?
#
loop_
_entity_poly.entity_id
_entity_poly.type
_entity_poly.pdbx_seq_one_letter_code
_entity_poly.pdbx_strand_id
1 'polypeptide(L)'
;MKARLSCWWKHLKTVTKHRWIVFQQCAKCGYFWQGLTHDLSKLSVAEFASSARYFQGCRSPIEAEKAAQGYSSAWLHHKGCNPHHWEYWTDFDEGDGHVVANKIPYRYVVEMVCDWIGAGMVYSQDKWTQSEPLAYYNKVRKGRHFHEETEILLRFFLEVIKDYGLNNFYKVARSDMLHFFYDIRMIDWALKDWFEEDEEEDNEE
;
A
#
# COMPACT_ATOMS: atom_id res chain seq x y z
N MET A 1 32.18 -4.32 -13.22
CA MET A 1 31.18 -3.86 -14.21
C MET A 1 30.06 -4.90 -14.46
N LYS A 2 30.38 -6.16 -14.81
CA LYS A 2 29.36 -7.21 -15.06
C LYS A 2 28.41 -7.50 -13.89
N ALA A 3 28.90 -7.55 -12.65
CA ALA A 3 28.07 -7.80 -11.46
C ALA A 3 27.06 -6.67 -11.20
N ARG A 4 27.44 -5.42 -11.45
CA ARG A 4 26.58 -4.24 -11.30
C ARG A 4 25.46 -4.23 -12.32
N LEU A 5 25.74 -4.56 -13.57
CA LEU A 5 24.73 -4.71 -14.64
C LEU A 5 23.74 -5.84 -14.32
N SER A 6 24.22 -6.97 -13.79
CA SER A 6 23.36 -8.08 -13.37
C SER A 6 22.36 -7.65 -12.27
N CYS A 7 22.81 -6.84 -11.30
CA CYS A 7 21.96 -6.32 -10.23
C CYS A 7 20.87 -5.37 -10.77
N TRP A 8 21.22 -4.48 -11.71
CA TRP A 8 20.27 -3.57 -12.36
C TRP A 8 19.16 -4.33 -13.13
N TRP A 9 19.55 -5.37 -13.88
CA TRP A 9 18.58 -6.20 -14.59
C TRP A 9 17.65 -6.96 -13.65
N LYS A 10 18.17 -7.48 -12.55
CA LYS A 10 17.34 -8.16 -11.54
C LYS A 10 16.39 -7.18 -10.88
N HIS A 11 16.84 -5.99 -10.52
CA HIS A 11 15.99 -4.93 -9.97
C HIS A 11 14.91 -4.51 -10.95
N LEU A 12 15.23 -4.25 -12.21
CA LEU A 12 14.27 -3.91 -13.24
C LEU A 12 13.18 -5.01 -13.39
N LYS A 13 13.57 -6.28 -13.42
CA LYS A 13 12.63 -7.40 -13.46
C LYS A 13 11.70 -7.41 -12.24
N THR A 14 12.23 -7.15 -11.06
CA THR A 14 11.42 -7.10 -9.82
C THR A 14 10.42 -5.94 -9.88
N VAL A 15 10.85 -4.74 -10.26
CA VAL A 15 9.97 -3.56 -10.42
C VAL A 15 8.88 -3.83 -11.47
N THR A 16 9.26 -4.38 -12.62
CA THR A 16 8.30 -4.68 -13.70
C THR A 16 7.28 -5.75 -13.27
N LYS A 17 7.75 -6.82 -12.58
CA LYS A 17 6.86 -7.86 -12.05
C LYS A 17 5.88 -7.29 -11.03
N HIS A 18 6.38 -6.48 -10.09
CA HIS A 18 5.56 -5.82 -9.08
C HIS A 18 4.49 -4.94 -9.74
N ARG A 19 4.88 -4.00 -10.60
CA ARG A 19 3.95 -3.11 -11.31
C ARG A 19 2.90 -3.88 -12.11
N TRP A 20 3.29 -4.98 -12.76
CA TRP A 20 2.36 -5.83 -13.50
C TRP A 20 1.32 -6.48 -12.59
N ILE A 21 1.74 -7.00 -11.42
CA ILE A 21 0.82 -7.59 -10.45
C ILE A 21 -0.13 -6.51 -9.92
N VAL A 22 0.38 -5.35 -9.50
CA VAL A 22 -0.45 -4.24 -8.99
C VAL A 22 -1.43 -3.76 -10.06
N PHE A 23 -1.00 -3.62 -11.31
CA PHE A 23 -1.89 -3.30 -12.43
C PHE A 23 -3.05 -4.30 -12.52
N GLN A 24 -2.78 -5.59 -12.44
CA GLN A 24 -3.83 -6.62 -12.50
C GLN A 24 -4.82 -6.50 -11.32
N GLN A 25 -4.33 -6.20 -10.12
CA GLN A 25 -5.20 -6.00 -8.95
C GLN A 25 -6.07 -4.75 -9.13
N CYS A 26 -5.48 -3.61 -9.46
CA CYS A 26 -6.20 -2.36 -9.71
C CYS A 26 -7.24 -2.50 -10.83
N ALA A 27 -6.90 -3.16 -11.93
CA ALA A 27 -7.83 -3.39 -13.05
C ALA A 27 -9.04 -4.23 -12.60
N LYS A 28 -8.84 -5.24 -11.74
CA LYS A 28 -9.93 -6.03 -11.15
C LYS A 28 -10.79 -5.20 -10.20
N CYS A 29 -10.24 -4.19 -9.56
CA CYS A 29 -10.98 -3.21 -8.75
C CYS A 29 -11.64 -2.09 -9.57
N GLY A 30 -11.54 -2.09 -10.92
CA GLY A 30 -12.10 -1.05 -11.77
C GLY A 30 -11.16 0.15 -12.02
N TYR A 31 -9.96 0.18 -11.44
CA TYR A 31 -8.99 1.28 -11.54
C TYR A 31 -7.89 1.00 -12.57
N PHE A 32 -8.28 0.70 -13.82
CA PHE A 32 -7.36 0.32 -14.91
C PHE A 32 -6.24 1.34 -15.15
N TRP A 33 -6.60 2.60 -15.36
CA TRP A 33 -5.61 3.65 -15.68
C TRP A 33 -4.67 3.95 -14.51
N GLN A 34 -5.18 3.90 -13.30
CA GLN A 34 -4.40 4.09 -12.09
C GLN A 34 -3.38 2.96 -11.91
N GLY A 35 -3.80 1.71 -12.09
CA GLY A 35 -2.88 0.58 -12.06
C GLY A 35 -1.82 0.62 -13.18
N LEU A 36 -2.16 1.11 -14.37
CA LEU A 36 -1.21 1.27 -15.47
C LEU A 36 -0.11 2.30 -15.15
N THR A 37 -0.48 3.38 -14.46
CA THR A 37 0.44 4.47 -14.06
C THR A 37 1.09 4.25 -12.71
N HIS A 38 0.66 3.22 -11.95
CA HIS A 38 1.22 2.88 -10.65
C HIS A 38 2.74 2.84 -10.69
N ASP A 39 3.38 3.53 -9.75
CA ASP A 39 4.83 3.48 -9.55
C ASP A 39 5.68 3.78 -10.80
N LEU A 40 5.19 4.58 -11.73
CA LEU A 40 6.03 5.03 -12.86
C LEU A 40 7.28 5.77 -12.39
N SER A 41 7.21 6.44 -11.24
CA SER A 41 8.33 7.15 -10.62
C SER A 41 9.53 6.22 -10.34
N LYS A 42 9.30 4.92 -10.07
CA LYS A 42 10.36 3.90 -9.88
C LYS A 42 11.28 3.72 -11.08
N LEU A 43 10.85 4.16 -12.27
CA LEU A 43 11.67 4.14 -13.49
C LEU A 43 12.45 5.45 -13.69
N SER A 44 12.25 6.46 -12.85
CA SER A 44 13.03 7.69 -12.87
C SER A 44 14.49 7.43 -12.45
N VAL A 45 15.40 8.28 -12.90
CA VAL A 45 16.81 8.20 -12.48
C VAL A 45 16.95 8.37 -10.97
N ALA A 46 16.12 9.24 -10.37
CA ALA A 46 16.15 9.54 -8.94
C ALA A 46 15.87 8.30 -8.06
N GLU A 47 14.95 7.45 -8.47
CA GLU A 47 14.61 6.24 -7.71
C GLU A 47 15.38 5.01 -8.19
N PHE A 48 15.43 4.79 -9.51
CA PHE A 48 15.98 3.56 -10.06
C PHE A 48 17.46 3.39 -9.78
N ALA A 49 18.27 4.46 -9.93
CA ALA A 49 19.71 4.37 -9.74
C ALA A 49 20.08 4.04 -8.28
N SER A 50 19.41 4.68 -7.30
CA SER A 50 19.63 4.39 -5.89
C SER A 50 19.10 3.00 -5.53
N SER A 51 17.88 2.68 -5.90
CA SER A 51 17.28 1.37 -5.62
C SER A 51 18.08 0.22 -6.22
N ALA A 52 18.58 0.36 -7.46
CA ALA A 52 19.43 -0.66 -8.09
C ALA A 52 20.78 -0.82 -7.38
N ARG A 53 21.31 0.23 -6.76
CA ARG A 53 22.57 0.19 -5.98
C ARG A 53 22.42 -0.63 -4.71
N TYR A 54 21.26 -0.51 -4.03
CA TYR A 54 20.99 -1.19 -2.75
C TYR A 54 20.16 -2.47 -2.91
N PHE A 55 19.88 -2.90 -4.13
CA PHE A 55 19.07 -4.08 -4.41
C PHE A 55 19.72 -5.38 -3.93
N GLN A 56 19.00 -6.14 -3.10
CA GLN A 56 19.45 -7.42 -2.52
C GLN A 56 18.62 -8.64 -3.01
N GLY A 57 17.49 -8.41 -3.68
CA GLY A 57 16.64 -9.47 -4.26
C GLY A 57 15.62 -10.12 -3.29
N CYS A 58 15.83 -10.00 -1.99
CA CYS A 58 14.99 -10.63 -0.96
C CYS A 58 14.11 -9.66 -0.16
N ARG A 59 14.36 -8.36 -0.30
CA ARG A 59 13.61 -7.29 0.36
C ARG A 59 13.69 -5.98 -0.43
N SER A 60 12.90 -4.99 -0.02
CA SER A 60 12.96 -3.65 -0.61
C SER A 60 14.36 -3.04 -0.47
N PRO A 61 14.93 -2.44 -1.54
CA PRO A 61 16.21 -1.76 -1.47
C PRO A 61 16.20 -0.51 -0.57
N ILE A 62 15.01 0.05 -0.29
CA ILE A 62 14.82 1.21 0.57
C ILE A 62 15.36 0.98 1.99
N GLU A 63 15.11 -0.21 2.57
CA GLU A 63 15.61 -0.56 3.89
C GLU A 63 17.14 -0.63 3.93
N ALA A 64 17.74 -1.17 2.88
CA ALA A 64 19.20 -1.25 2.77
C ALA A 64 19.84 0.14 2.58
N GLU A 65 19.18 1.03 1.84
CA GLU A 65 19.60 2.43 1.70
C GLU A 65 19.51 3.17 3.03
N LYS A 66 18.37 3.05 3.76
CA LYS A 66 18.20 3.64 5.09
C LYS A 66 19.25 3.16 6.08
N ALA A 67 19.55 1.87 6.09
CA ALA A 67 20.57 1.31 6.96
C ALA A 67 22.00 1.84 6.66
N ALA A 68 22.28 2.17 5.39
CA ALA A 68 23.59 2.65 4.97
C ALA A 68 23.81 4.16 5.15
N GLN A 69 22.74 4.98 5.06
CA GLN A 69 22.84 6.45 5.03
C GLN A 69 21.94 7.16 6.06
N GLY A 70 21.15 6.41 6.85
CA GLY A 70 20.17 6.98 7.79
C GLY A 70 18.85 7.39 7.14
N TYR A 71 18.76 7.50 5.84
CA TYR A 71 17.55 7.82 5.07
C TYR A 71 17.58 7.13 3.70
N SER A 72 16.47 7.21 2.95
CA SER A 72 16.43 6.75 1.56
C SER A 72 15.98 7.89 0.65
N SER A 73 16.88 8.32 -0.25
CA SER A 73 16.57 9.32 -1.28
C SER A 73 15.52 8.81 -2.27
N ALA A 74 15.60 7.54 -2.63
CA ALA A 74 14.60 6.88 -3.47
C ALA A 74 13.22 6.91 -2.81
N TRP A 75 13.13 6.64 -1.49
CA TRP A 75 11.86 6.67 -0.76
C TRP A 75 11.29 8.09 -0.64
N LEU A 76 12.13 9.08 -0.33
CA LEU A 76 11.68 10.46 -0.24
C LEU A 76 11.05 10.95 -1.55
N HIS A 77 11.69 10.64 -2.69
CA HIS A 77 11.13 10.95 -4.00
C HIS A 77 9.85 10.13 -4.26
N HIS A 78 9.89 8.83 -3.99
CA HIS A 78 8.80 7.91 -4.26
C HIS A 78 7.51 8.30 -3.54
N LYS A 79 7.55 8.47 -2.23
CA LYS A 79 6.39 8.85 -1.43
C LYS A 79 5.82 10.24 -1.77
N GLY A 80 6.66 11.14 -2.29
CA GLY A 80 6.24 12.47 -2.74
C GLY A 80 5.59 12.48 -4.14
N CYS A 81 5.79 11.43 -4.93
CA CYS A 81 5.24 11.30 -6.29
C CYS A 81 4.02 10.37 -6.37
N ASN A 82 3.77 9.55 -5.35
CA ASN A 82 2.79 8.47 -5.41
C ASN A 82 1.71 8.60 -4.32
N PRO A 83 0.50 9.10 -4.70
CA PRO A 83 -0.59 9.37 -3.74
C PRO A 83 -1.16 8.14 -3.02
N HIS A 84 -0.80 6.92 -3.41
CA HIS A 84 -1.20 5.72 -2.67
C HIS A 84 -0.33 5.47 -1.41
N HIS A 85 0.66 6.32 -1.13
CA HIS A 85 1.40 6.32 0.13
C HIS A 85 0.81 7.31 1.12
N TRP A 86 0.63 6.88 2.37
CA TRP A 86 0.03 7.70 3.41
C TRP A 86 0.84 8.97 3.71
N GLU A 87 2.17 8.94 3.57
CA GLU A 87 3.05 10.08 3.78
C GLU A 87 2.82 11.23 2.78
N TYR A 88 2.24 10.94 1.62
CA TYR A 88 1.82 11.97 0.65
C TYR A 88 0.72 12.88 1.22
N TRP A 89 -0.08 12.35 2.15
CA TRP A 89 -1.25 12.99 2.73
C TRP A 89 -1.02 13.55 4.14
N THR A 90 0.24 13.65 4.56
CA THR A 90 0.59 14.28 5.84
C THR A 90 0.94 15.75 5.66
N ASP A 91 0.49 16.57 6.60
CA ASP A 91 0.77 17.99 6.66
C ASP A 91 1.01 18.41 8.10
N PHE A 92 1.26 19.69 8.34
CA PHE A 92 1.36 20.27 9.67
C PHE A 92 0.10 21.05 9.99
N ASP A 93 -0.39 20.94 11.22
CA ASP A 93 -1.40 21.84 11.72
C ASP A 93 -0.81 23.25 11.87
N GLU A 94 -1.56 24.27 11.38
CA GLU A 94 -1.08 25.67 11.41
C GLU A 94 -1.06 26.26 12.83
N GLY A 95 -1.79 25.64 13.80
CA GLY A 95 -1.90 26.18 15.15
C GLY A 95 -0.73 25.81 16.05
N ASP A 96 -0.36 24.53 16.11
CA ASP A 96 0.66 24.02 17.03
C ASP A 96 1.80 23.24 16.33
N GLY A 97 1.72 23.07 15.01
CA GLY A 97 2.76 22.47 14.19
C GLY A 97 2.88 20.95 14.34
N HIS A 98 1.88 20.26 14.92
CA HIS A 98 1.90 18.79 14.92
C HIS A 98 1.57 18.20 13.55
N VAL A 99 2.01 16.98 13.30
CA VAL A 99 1.73 16.28 12.04
C VAL A 99 0.28 15.82 12.03
N VAL A 100 -0.45 16.21 10.98
CA VAL A 100 -1.83 15.79 10.72
C VAL A 100 -1.90 14.89 9.50
N ALA A 101 -2.83 13.94 9.53
CA ALA A 101 -3.14 13.10 8.39
C ALA A 101 -4.39 13.59 7.67
N ASN A 102 -4.26 13.86 6.38
CA ASN A 102 -5.40 14.16 5.53
C ASN A 102 -6.04 12.87 5.03
N LYS A 103 -7.37 12.91 4.79
CA LYS A 103 -8.11 11.79 4.25
C LYS A 103 -7.64 11.44 2.84
N ILE A 104 -7.25 10.19 2.65
CA ILE A 104 -6.80 9.68 1.35
C ILE A 104 -8.04 9.42 0.46
N PRO A 105 -8.13 9.94 -0.77
CA PRO A 105 -9.24 9.62 -1.65
C PRO A 105 -9.39 8.11 -1.88
N TYR A 106 -10.63 7.62 -1.92
CA TYR A 106 -11.01 6.20 -2.02
C TYR A 106 -10.14 5.40 -2.99
N ARG A 107 -9.96 5.90 -4.21
CA ARG A 107 -9.15 5.24 -5.26
C ARG A 107 -7.71 4.97 -4.85
N TYR A 108 -7.11 5.84 -4.05
CA TYR A 108 -5.73 5.67 -3.59
C TYR A 108 -5.63 4.73 -2.39
N VAL A 109 -6.69 4.59 -1.59
CA VAL A 109 -6.78 3.53 -0.58
C VAL A 109 -6.84 2.16 -1.27
N VAL A 110 -7.68 2.02 -2.32
CA VAL A 110 -7.73 0.79 -3.12
C VAL A 110 -6.36 0.49 -3.76
N GLU A 111 -5.68 1.51 -4.31
CA GLU A 111 -4.34 1.32 -4.90
C GLU A 111 -3.30 0.91 -3.85
N MET A 112 -3.33 1.50 -2.65
CA MET A 112 -2.46 1.11 -1.52
C MET A 112 -2.63 -0.37 -1.17
N VAL A 113 -3.87 -0.85 -1.09
CA VAL A 113 -4.15 -2.28 -0.84
C VAL A 113 -3.63 -3.15 -1.98
N CYS A 114 -3.85 -2.75 -3.23
CA CYS A 114 -3.33 -3.46 -4.40
C CYS A 114 -1.78 -3.48 -4.42
N ASP A 115 -1.13 -2.40 -3.99
CA ASP A 115 0.33 -2.32 -3.85
C ASP A 115 0.84 -3.32 -2.80
N TRP A 116 0.21 -3.40 -1.64
CA TRP A 116 0.60 -4.34 -0.58
C TRP A 116 0.42 -5.80 -1.00
N ILE A 117 -0.68 -6.12 -1.70
CA ILE A 117 -0.89 -7.44 -2.31
C ILE A 117 0.25 -7.75 -3.30
N GLY A 118 0.54 -6.81 -4.20
CA GLY A 118 1.58 -6.96 -5.22
C GLY A 118 2.97 -7.12 -4.63
N ALA A 119 3.31 -6.36 -3.60
CA ALA A 119 4.57 -6.48 -2.88
C ALA A 119 4.70 -7.85 -2.19
N GLY A 120 3.65 -8.29 -1.47
CA GLY A 120 3.60 -9.61 -0.86
C GLY A 120 3.83 -10.72 -1.89
N MET A 121 3.08 -10.73 -2.99
CA MET A 121 3.22 -11.73 -4.06
C MET A 121 4.62 -11.76 -4.71
N VAL A 122 5.31 -10.61 -4.77
CA VAL A 122 6.67 -10.53 -5.31
C VAL A 122 7.70 -11.12 -4.35
N TYR A 123 7.61 -10.77 -3.05
CA TYR A 123 8.62 -11.13 -2.06
C TYR A 123 8.38 -12.50 -1.42
N SER A 124 7.12 -12.86 -1.11
CA SER A 124 6.76 -14.16 -0.53
C SER A 124 6.59 -15.26 -1.57
N GLN A 125 6.35 -14.91 -2.84
CA GLN A 125 6.18 -15.82 -3.97
C GLN A 125 5.14 -16.92 -3.66
N ASP A 126 5.52 -18.21 -3.75
CA ASP A 126 4.63 -19.36 -3.51
C ASP A 126 4.18 -19.49 -2.04
N LYS A 127 4.78 -18.74 -1.13
CA LYS A 127 4.40 -18.71 0.30
C LYS A 127 3.39 -17.60 0.61
N TRP A 128 3.05 -16.77 -0.37
CA TRP A 128 2.11 -15.68 -0.16
C TRP A 128 0.73 -16.21 0.26
N THR A 129 0.14 -15.56 1.26
CA THR A 129 -1.21 -15.87 1.76
C THR A 129 -2.06 -14.62 1.81
N GLN A 130 -3.38 -14.78 1.82
CA GLN A 130 -4.34 -13.66 1.88
C GLN A 130 -4.28 -12.90 3.20
N SER A 131 -3.73 -13.49 4.26
CA SER A 131 -3.54 -12.83 5.55
C SER A 131 -2.31 -11.90 5.61
N GLU A 132 -1.36 -12.01 4.65
CA GLU A 132 -0.14 -11.20 4.67
C GLU A 132 -0.37 -9.68 4.64
N PRO A 133 -1.30 -9.13 3.84
CA PRO A 133 -1.53 -7.69 3.82
C PRO A 133 -2.00 -7.14 5.19
N LEU A 134 -2.89 -7.86 5.89
CA LEU A 134 -3.34 -7.48 7.22
C LEU A 134 -2.22 -7.65 8.27
N ALA A 135 -1.45 -8.74 8.20
CA ALA A 135 -0.30 -8.93 9.09
C ALA A 135 0.76 -7.84 8.89
N TYR A 136 1.01 -7.41 7.65
CA TYR A 136 1.88 -6.26 7.37
C TYR A 136 1.34 -4.96 7.98
N TYR A 137 0.05 -4.66 7.80
CA TYR A 137 -0.59 -3.50 8.40
C TYR A 137 -0.42 -3.50 9.93
N ASN A 138 -0.77 -4.60 10.60
CA ASN A 138 -0.67 -4.73 12.06
C ASN A 138 0.76 -4.51 12.58
N LYS A 139 1.76 -4.94 11.81
CA LYS A 139 3.19 -4.72 12.14
C LYS A 139 3.59 -3.25 12.07
N VAL A 140 3.05 -2.50 11.09
CA VAL A 140 3.56 -1.15 10.77
C VAL A 140 2.67 -0.02 11.26
N ARG A 141 1.41 -0.29 11.63
CA ARG A 141 0.39 0.73 11.95
C ARG A 141 0.81 1.71 13.05
N LYS A 142 1.53 1.24 14.07
CA LYS A 142 1.94 2.09 15.22
C LYS A 142 2.87 3.24 14.83
N GLY A 143 3.53 3.18 13.69
CA GLY A 143 4.43 4.21 13.19
C GLY A 143 3.87 5.01 12.02
N ARG A 144 2.56 4.90 11.75
CA ARG A 144 1.90 5.57 10.62
C ARG A 144 0.81 6.50 11.09
N HIS A 145 0.66 7.60 10.38
CA HIS A 145 -0.36 8.60 10.64
C HIS A 145 -1.41 8.50 9.53
N PHE A 146 -2.48 7.74 9.78
CA PHE A 146 -3.64 7.70 8.91
C PHE A 146 -4.74 8.62 9.45
N HIS A 147 -5.51 9.22 8.55
CA HIS A 147 -6.80 9.80 8.89
C HIS A 147 -7.74 8.66 9.30
N GLU A 148 -8.55 8.86 10.33
CA GLU A 148 -9.43 7.84 10.93
C GLU A 148 -10.26 7.09 9.89
N GLU A 149 -11.02 7.80 9.06
CA GLU A 149 -11.85 7.18 8.01
C GLU A 149 -11.02 6.42 6.97
N THR A 150 -9.79 6.85 6.70
CA THR A 150 -8.87 6.12 5.81
C THR A 150 -8.45 4.80 6.45
N GLU A 151 -8.17 4.80 7.74
CA GLU A 151 -7.76 3.60 8.48
C GLU A 151 -8.91 2.60 8.59
N ILE A 152 -10.15 3.06 8.84
CA ILE A 152 -11.35 2.24 8.85
C ILE A 152 -11.53 1.52 7.50
N LEU A 153 -11.52 2.26 6.39
CA LEU A 153 -11.68 1.67 5.05
C LEU A 153 -10.52 0.70 4.72
N LEU A 154 -9.29 1.07 5.07
CA LEU A 154 -8.11 0.24 4.83
C LEU A 154 -8.22 -1.09 5.59
N ARG A 155 -8.53 -1.06 6.89
CA ARG A 155 -8.72 -2.26 7.70
C ARG A 155 -9.81 -3.15 7.14
N PHE A 156 -10.98 -2.60 6.84
CA PHE A 156 -12.09 -3.32 6.22
C PHE A 156 -11.66 -4.08 4.96
N PHE A 157 -10.94 -3.44 4.04
CA PHE A 157 -10.42 -4.14 2.84
C PHE A 157 -9.46 -5.28 3.19
N LEU A 158 -8.59 -5.07 4.17
CA LEU A 158 -7.59 -6.08 4.57
C LEU A 158 -8.25 -7.29 5.26
N GLU A 159 -9.27 -7.07 6.07
CA GLU A 159 -10.08 -8.10 6.72
C GLU A 159 -10.90 -8.87 5.67
N VAL A 160 -11.56 -8.19 4.73
CA VAL A 160 -12.24 -8.85 3.60
C VAL A 160 -11.28 -9.73 2.79
N ILE A 161 -10.04 -9.31 2.58
CA ILE A 161 -9.04 -10.14 1.88
C ILE A 161 -8.70 -11.37 2.69
N LYS A 162 -8.44 -11.21 4.00
CA LYS A 162 -8.07 -12.31 4.90
C LYS A 162 -9.19 -13.35 4.98
N ASP A 163 -10.43 -12.92 5.20
CA ASP A 163 -11.53 -13.82 5.58
C ASP A 163 -12.34 -14.31 4.37
N TYR A 164 -12.49 -13.49 3.35
CA TYR A 164 -13.32 -13.77 2.16
C TYR A 164 -12.55 -13.81 0.84
N GLY A 165 -11.28 -13.44 0.85
CA GLY A 165 -10.37 -13.55 -0.29
C GLY A 165 -10.45 -12.43 -1.31
N LEU A 166 -9.46 -12.44 -2.22
CA LEU A 166 -9.27 -11.40 -3.22
C LEU A 166 -10.49 -11.13 -4.12
N ASN A 167 -11.27 -12.17 -4.46
CA ASN A 167 -12.43 -11.98 -5.33
C ASN A 167 -13.53 -11.14 -4.66
N ASN A 168 -13.70 -11.28 -3.35
CA ASN A 168 -14.64 -10.46 -2.59
C ASN A 168 -14.09 -9.05 -2.42
N PHE A 169 -12.79 -8.87 -2.12
CA PHE A 169 -12.17 -7.56 -2.14
C PHE A 169 -12.41 -6.81 -3.45
N TYR A 170 -12.22 -7.44 -4.62
CA TYR A 170 -12.48 -6.76 -5.90
C TYR A 170 -13.93 -6.33 -6.08
N LYS A 171 -14.89 -7.12 -5.58
CA LYS A 171 -16.32 -6.76 -5.64
C LYS A 171 -16.61 -5.57 -4.74
N VAL A 172 -16.11 -5.60 -3.51
CA VAL A 172 -16.32 -4.55 -2.51
C VAL A 172 -15.64 -3.24 -2.94
N ALA A 173 -14.40 -3.31 -3.46
CA ALA A 173 -13.67 -2.15 -3.94
C ALA A 173 -14.33 -1.45 -5.16
N ARG A 174 -15.26 -2.11 -5.85
CA ARG A 174 -16.09 -1.54 -6.92
C ARG A 174 -17.44 -1.03 -6.46
N SER A 175 -17.75 -1.16 -5.17
CA SER A 175 -19.06 -0.76 -4.66
C SER A 175 -19.19 0.76 -4.69
N ASP A 176 -20.08 1.26 -5.56
CA ASP A 176 -20.43 2.69 -5.62
C ASP A 176 -21.02 3.17 -4.30
N MET A 177 -21.75 2.32 -3.59
CA MET A 177 -22.32 2.61 -2.28
C MET A 177 -21.22 2.80 -1.22
N LEU A 178 -20.23 1.91 -1.15
CA LEU A 178 -19.12 2.05 -0.21
C LEU A 178 -18.29 3.29 -0.51
N HIS A 179 -18.01 3.55 -1.80
CA HIS A 179 -17.33 4.76 -2.24
C HIS A 179 -18.10 6.02 -1.83
N PHE A 180 -19.42 6.04 -2.05
CA PHE A 180 -20.27 7.15 -1.64
C PHE A 180 -20.22 7.40 -0.12
N PHE A 181 -20.39 6.38 0.72
CA PHE A 181 -20.31 6.53 2.17
C PHE A 181 -18.94 7.03 2.63
N TYR A 182 -17.87 6.58 1.98
CA TYR A 182 -16.54 7.08 2.25
C TYR A 182 -16.42 8.56 1.91
N ASP A 183 -16.89 8.99 0.73
CA ASP A 183 -16.78 10.38 0.29
C ASP A 183 -17.56 11.36 1.17
N ILE A 184 -18.75 10.98 1.61
CA ILE A 184 -19.59 11.81 2.50
C ILE A 184 -19.22 11.70 3.99
N ARG A 185 -18.12 11.03 4.32
CA ARG A 185 -17.61 10.85 5.70
C ARG A 185 -18.57 10.10 6.63
N MET A 186 -19.20 9.06 6.12
CA MET A 186 -20.09 8.15 6.86
C MET A 186 -19.60 6.70 6.85
N ILE A 187 -18.32 6.47 6.57
CA ILE A 187 -17.75 5.13 6.45
C ILE A 187 -17.80 4.36 7.78
N ASP A 188 -17.57 5.04 8.88
CA ASP A 188 -17.65 4.48 10.22
C ASP A 188 -19.07 3.93 10.49
N TRP A 189 -20.09 4.74 10.24
CA TRP A 189 -21.50 4.31 10.35
C TRP A 189 -21.81 3.14 9.40
N ALA A 190 -21.33 3.18 8.16
CA ALA A 190 -21.63 2.17 7.15
C ALA A 190 -20.98 0.80 7.45
N LEU A 191 -19.89 0.78 8.20
CA LEU A 191 -19.14 -0.43 8.55
C LEU A 191 -19.24 -0.77 10.05
N LYS A 192 -20.12 -0.09 10.81
CA LYS A 192 -20.24 -0.29 12.24
C LYS A 192 -20.49 -1.74 12.61
N ASP A 193 -21.49 -2.36 11.98
CA ASP A 193 -21.88 -3.74 12.28
C ASP A 193 -20.77 -4.73 11.93
N TRP A 194 -19.93 -4.43 10.91
CA TRP A 194 -18.79 -5.26 10.52
C TRP A 194 -17.75 -5.37 11.64
N PHE A 195 -17.45 -4.27 12.30
CA PHE A 195 -16.42 -4.25 13.35
C PHE A 195 -16.96 -4.67 14.73
N GLU A 196 -18.27 -4.54 14.99
CA GLU A 196 -18.89 -5.01 16.24
C GLU A 196 -18.91 -6.55 16.33
N GLU A 197 -19.09 -7.26 15.19
CA GLU A 197 -19.04 -8.73 15.15
C GLU A 197 -17.65 -9.27 15.50
N ASP A 198 -16.55 -8.61 15.05
CA ASP A 198 -15.18 -9.03 15.34
C ASP A 198 -14.81 -8.85 16.84
N GLU A 199 -15.32 -7.83 17.52
CA GLU A 199 -15.04 -7.58 18.95
C GLU A 199 -15.72 -8.61 19.87
N GLU A 200 -16.84 -9.21 19.46
CA GLU A 200 -17.52 -10.26 20.22
C GLU A 200 -16.75 -11.59 20.13
N GLU A 201 -16.18 -11.94 18.96
CA GLU A 201 -15.39 -13.17 18.78
C GLU A 201 -14.05 -13.13 19.55
N ASP A 202 -13.36 -11.98 19.60
CA ASP A 202 -12.09 -11.81 20.32
C ASP A 202 -12.25 -11.85 21.86
N ASN A 203 -13.45 -11.65 22.39
CA ASN A 203 -13.74 -11.70 23.84
C ASN A 203 -14.20 -13.09 24.32
N GLU A 204 -14.44 -14.05 23.42
CA GLU A 204 -14.84 -15.43 23.78
C GLU A 204 -13.66 -16.43 23.76
N GLU A 205 -12.43 -16.03 23.34
CA GLU A 205 -11.19 -16.82 23.43
C GLU A 205 -10.37 -16.45 24.68
#